data_f4c31919018d59742c80ad65c3935907
#
_entry.id   f4c31919018d59742c80ad65c3935907
#
_cell.length_a   1.000
_cell.length_b   1.000
_cell.length_c   1.000
_cell.angle_alpha   90.00
_cell.angle_beta   90.00
_cell.angle_gamma   90.00
#
_symmetry.space_group_name_H-M   'P 1'
#
loop_
_entity.id
_entity.type
_entity.pdbx_description
1 polymer ?
#
loop_
_entity_poly.entity_id
_entity_poly.type
_entity_poly.pdbx_seq_one_letter_code
_entity_poly.pdbx_strand_id
1 'polypeptide(L)'
;MKSFLSFGEEDKSLDLLEESTDPDTLNLTIGPSKYTLELADTPDKIIQGLSGRQSIPRKTGMLFVMPEERIQDFWMRECFADMDALFLDSNGIIVNMHRMLAESPRNQFESESNYQNRLRLYSSDKPAKYVIEIPSGDITRLSLSIGENIDLSI
;
A
#
# COMPACT_ATOMS: atom_id res chain seq x y z
N MET A 1 2.07 15.22 1.24
CA MET A 1 1.78 15.56 0.89
C MET A 1 1.51 16.42 0.33
N LYS A 2 1.25 16.93 -0.21
CA LYS A 2 1.05 17.60 -0.73
C LYS A 2 0.54 18.29 -1.21
N SER A 3 0.25 18.91 -1.40
CA SER A 3 -0.26 19.55 -1.75
C SER A 3 -0.40 20.16 -2.50
N PHE A 4 -0.80 20.39 -3.05
CA PHE A 4 -0.94 20.91 -3.81
C PHE A 4 -1.52 21.64 -4.12
N LEU A 5 -1.98 21.84 -4.00
CA LEU A 5 -2.62 22.34 -4.28
C LEU A 5 -2.77 23.26 -4.53
N SER A 6 -2.86 23.58 -4.65
CA SER A 6 -3.04 24.41 -4.89
C SER A 6 -3.44 24.97 -5.56
N PHE A 7 -3.95 25.00 -6.01
CA PHE A 7 -4.52 25.42 -6.69
C PHE A 7 -5.49 25.57 -6.49
N GLY A 8 -5.96 25.45 -6.21
CA GLY A 8 -6.88 25.50 -6.09
C GLY A 8 -7.55 25.88 -5.62
N GLU A 9 -7.86 26.21 -5.38
CA GLU A 9 -8.55 26.58 -5.02
C GLU A 9 -9.42 27.05 -5.50
N GLU A 10 -9.63 27.25 -6.08
CA GLU A 10 -10.39 27.68 -6.66
C GLU A 10 -11.46 27.26 -6.93
N ASP A 11 -11.75 26.90 -7.11
CA ASP A 11 -12.75 26.42 -7.38
C ASP A 11 -13.08 25.49 -6.87
N LYS A 12 -13.23 25.42 -6.19
CA LYS A 12 -13.55 24.58 -5.61
C LYS A 12 -14.69 24.01 -5.71
N SER A 13 -15.26 24.41 -5.89
CA SER A 13 -16.51 23.97 -6.01
C SER A 13 -16.57 22.85 -6.86
N LEU A 14 -16.17 22.89 -7.75
CA LEU A 14 -16.27 21.89 -8.53
C LEU A 14 -15.50 20.91 -8.14
N ASP A 15 -14.75 21.05 -7.58
CA ASP A 15 -14.09 20.12 -7.27
C ASP A 15 -14.58 19.27 -6.50
N LEU A 16 -15.30 19.55 -5.97
CA LEU A 16 -15.76 18.77 -5.17
C LEU A 16 -16.14 17.66 -5.76
N LEU A 17 -16.37 17.58 -6.56
CA LEU A 17 -16.82 16.54 -7.07
C LEU A 17 -15.82 15.76 -7.54
N GLU A 18 -14.92 16.02 -7.68
CA GLU A 18 -14.09 15.34 -8.14
C GLU A 18 -13.44 14.66 -7.39
N GLU A 19 -13.43 14.07 -6.97
CA GLU A 19 -12.88 13.34 -6.33
C GLU A 19 -11.64 13.36 -6.24
N SER A 20 -11.08 12.94 -5.93
CA SER A 20 -9.80 12.95 -5.73
C SER A 20 -9.12 13.64 -6.72
N THR A 21 -8.87 14.76 -6.54
CA THR A 21 -8.04 15.47 -7.41
C THR A 21 -6.62 15.48 -6.94
N ASP A 22 -6.36 14.80 -5.84
CA ASP A 22 -5.00 14.66 -5.34
C ASP A 22 -4.25 13.74 -6.29
N PRO A 23 -3.18 14.22 -6.95
CA PRO A 23 -2.44 13.39 -7.90
C PRO A 23 -1.72 12.22 -7.24
N ASP A 24 -1.64 12.22 -5.91
CA ASP A 24 -0.98 11.14 -5.19
C ASP A 24 -1.94 10.06 -4.74
N THR A 25 -3.20 10.12 -5.14
CA THR A 25 -4.18 9.08 -4.81
C THR A 25 -4.93 8.61 -6.05
N LEU A 26 -5.52 7.44 -5.94
CA LEU A 26 -6.39 6.92 -6.98
C LEU A 26 -7.48 6.07 -6.34
N ASN A 27 -8.59 5.94 -7.05
CA ASN A 27 -9.69 5.09 -6.61
C ASN A 27 -9.60 3.76 -7.34
N LEU A 28 -9.81 2.69 -6.60
CA LEU A 28 -9.66 1.36 -7.14
C LEU A 28 -10.71 0.46 -6.53
N THR A 29 -11.24 -0.46 -7.33
CA THR A 29 -12.17 -1.46 -6.82
C THR A 29 -11.39 -2.72 -6.48
N ILE A 30 -11.51 -3.18 -5.24
CA ILE A 30 -10.88 -4.40 -4.76
C ILE A 30 -12.00 -5.32 -4.31
N GLY A 31 -12.20 -6.42 -5.07
CA GLY A 31 -13.36 -7.25 -4.84
C GLY A 31 -14.63 -6.41 -5.01
N PRO A 32 -15.56 -6.46 -4.04
CA PRO A 32 -16.81 -5.68 -4.14
C PRO A 32 -16.71 -4.26 -3.62
N SER A 33 -15.53 -3.79 -3.19
CA SER A 33 -15.41 -2.51 -2.47
C SER A 33 -14.52 -1.54 -3.20
N LYS A 34 -14.84 -0.26 -3.04
CA LYS A 34 -14.01 0.82 -3.57
C LYS A 34 -13.04 1.29 -2.50
N TYR A 35 -11.80 1.52 -2.91
CA TYR A 35 -10.74 2.02 -2.05
C TYR A 35 -10.16 3.29 -2.64
N THR A 36 -9.72 4.17 -1.77
CA THR A 36 -8.89 5.32 -2.15
C THR A 36 -7.48 5.01 -1.68
N LEU A 37 -6.57 4.83 -2.63
CA LEU A 37 -5.20 4.43 -2.33
C LEU A 37 -4.25 5.57 -2.63
N GLU A 38 -3.27 5.76 -1.73
CA GLU A 38 -2.15 6.63 -2.02
C GLU A 38 -1.25 5.91 -3.01
N LEU A 39 -0.61 6.68 -3.89
CA LEU A 39 0.23 6.09 -4.93
C LEU A 39 1.69 6.23 -4.54
N ALA A 40 2.40 5.11 -4.47
CA ALA A 40 3.84 5.07 -4.21
C ALA A 40 4.52 4.56 -5.46
N ASP A 41 4.96 5.48 -6.31
CA ASP A 41 5.56 5.14 -7.60
C ASP A 41 6.94 5.75 -7.79
N THR A 42 7.53 6.27 -6.73
CA THR A 42 8.91 6.76 -6.74
C THR A 42 9.69 6.02 -5.66
N PRO A 43 11.02 5.95 -5.78
CA PRO A 43 11.82 5.26 -4.75
C PRO A 43 11.56 5.77 -3.34
N ASP A 44 11.46 7.08 -3.16
CA ASP A 44 11.22 7.65 -1.84
C ASP A 44 9.87 7.23 -1.27
N LYS A 45 8.82 7.28 -2.10
CA LYS A 45 7.48 6.90 -1.65
C LYS A 45 7.40 5.41 -1.35
N ILE A 46 8.07 4.60 -2.15
CA ILE A 46 8.09 3.15 -1.93
C ILE A 46 8.79 2.83 -0.61
N ILE A 47 9.93 3.48 -0.35
CA ILE A 47 10.65 3.25 0.90
C ILE A 47 9.83 3.72 2.09
N GLN A 48 9.19 4.87 1.99
CA GLN A 48 8.38 5.40 3.08
C GLN A 48 7.18 4.51 3.36
N GLY A 49 6.49 4.10 2.30
CA GLY A 49 5.29 3.28 2.45
C GLY A 49 4.34 3.88 3.48
N LEU A 50 3.79 3.04 4.32
CA LEU A 50 2.90 3.44 5.40
C LEU A 50 3.61 3.55 6.75
N SER A 51 4.94 3.70 6.74
CA SER A 51 5.71 3.84 7.97
C SER A 51 5.23 5.03 8.79
N GLY A 52 5.23 4.86 10.09
CA GLY A 52 4.87 5.92 11.02
C GLY A 52 3.37 6.07 11.27
N ARG A 53 2.54 5.36 10.53
CA ARG A 53 1.09 5.46 10.70
C ARG A 53 0.62 4.60 11.85
N GLN A 54 -0.24 5.16 12.69
CA GLN A 54 -0.80 4.43 13.82
C GLN A 54 -2.00 3.58 13.41
N SER A 55 -2.63 3.93 12.31
CA SER A 55 -3.78 3.20 11.80
C SER A 55 -3.93 3.44 10.31
N ILE A 56 -4.67 2.56 9.66
CA ILE A 56 -5.01 2.70 8.25
C ILE A 56 -6.53 2.78 8.21
N PRO A 57 -7.10 3.95 7.85
CA PRO A 57 -8.55 4.09 7.82
C PRO A 57 -9.20 3.11 6.86
N ARG A 58 -10.46 2.76 7.16
CA ARG A 58 -11.21 1.84 6.32
C ARG A 58 -11.24 2.33 4.88
N LYS A 59 -11.13 1.38 3.96
CA LYS A 59 -11.21 1.63 2.51
C LYS A 59 -10.13 2.57 2.00
N THR A 60 -9.02 2.63 2.70
CA THR A 60 -7.83 3.34 2.25
C THR A 60 -6.63 2.40 2.27
N GLY A 61 -5.52 2.87 1.75
CA GLY A 61 -4.28 2.11 1.74
C GLY A 61 -3.31 2.73 0.76
N MET A 62 -2.42 1.90 0.24
CA MET A 62 -1.37 2.38 -0.66
C MET A 62 -1.16 1.38 -1.78
N LEU A 63 -1.01 1.91 -3.00
CA LEU A 63 -0.62 1.14 -4.16
C LEU A 63 0.83 1.44 -4.47
N PHE A 64 1.67 0.40 -4.44
CA PHE A 64 3.07 0.50 -4.80
C PHE A 64 3.23 0.06 -6.25
N VAL A 65 3.83 0.92 -7.06
CA VAL A 65 4.19 0.60 -8.44
C VAL A 65 5.68 0.34 -8.43
N MET A 66 6.06 -0.92 -8.43
CA MET A 66 7.47 -1.30 -8.31
C MET A 66 8.19 -1.04 -9.64
N PRO A 67 9.50 -0.70 -9.59
CA PRO A 67 10.25 -0.43 -10.83
C PRO A 67 10.29 -1.61 -11.78
N GLU A 68 10.35 -2.83 -11.25
CA GLU A 68 10.47 -4.03 -12.05
C GLU A 68 9.52 -5.09 -11.55
N GLU A 69 9.02 -5.91 -12.46
CA GLU A 69 8.26 -7.09 -12.09
C GLU A 69 9.24 -8.18 -11.68
N ARG A 70 9.29 -8.46 -10.38
CA ARG A 70 10.17 -9.49 -9.82
C ARG A 70 9.63 -9.93 -8.48
N ILE A 71 10.27 -10.91 -7.86
CA ILE A 71 9.88 -11.30 -6.50
C ILE A 71 10.19 -10.13 -5.58
N GLN A 72 9.17 -9.67 -4.86
CA GLN A 72 9.28 -8.54 -3.95
C GLN A 72 9.27 -9.06 -2.52
N ASP A 73 10.06 -8.39 -1.66
CA ASP A 73 10.04 -8.66 -0.22
C ASP A 73 9.65 -7.36 0.49
N PHE A 74 8.63 -7.44 1.33
CA PHE A 74 8.16 -6.31 2.11
C PHE A 74 8.38 -6.60 3.58
N TRP A 75 8.55 -5.55 4.36
CA TRP A 75 8.70 -5.67 5.81
C TRP A 75 7.92 -4.55 6.50
N MET A 76 7.79 -4.70 7.82
CA MET A 76 7.01 -3.77 8.63
C MET A 76 7.91 -2.82 9.43
N ARG A 77 8.95 -2.31 8.78
CA ARG A 77 9.88 -1.39 9.41
C ARG A 77 9.16 -0.11 9.82
N GLU A 78 9.13 0.16 11.12
CA GLU A 78 8.46 1.34 11.68
C GLU A 78 6.99 1.44 11.29
N CYS A 79 6.35 0.33 11.10
CA CYS A 79 4.92 0.27 10.85
C CYS A 79 4.23 -0.13 12.15
N PHE A 80 3.27 0.69 12.56
CA PHE A 80 2.63 0.52 13.87
C PHE A 80 1.20 -0.04 13.76
N ALA A 81 0.74 -0.26 12.55
CA ALA A 81 -0.57 -0.84 12.31
C ALA A 81 -0.40 -2.14 11.52
N ASP A 82 -1.11 -3.19 11.93
CA ASP A 82 -1.19 -4.40 11.11
C ASP A 82 -1.84 -4.05 9.78
N MET A 83 -1.48 -4.76 8.72
CA MET A 83 -2.08 -4.51 7.41
C MET A 83 -2.06 -5.78 6.59
N ASP A 84 -2.90 -5.81 5.55
CA ASP A 84 -2.92 -6.87 4.57
C ASP A 84 -2.20 -6.38 3.32
N ALA A 85 -1.44 -7.25 2.68
CA ALA A 85 -0.72 -6.93 1.44
C ALA A 85 -1.17 -7.86 0.34
N LEU A 86 -1.46 -7.29 -0.84
CA LEU A 86 -1.77 -8.03 -2.04
C LEU A 86 -0.63 -7.82 -3.02
N PHE A 87 -0.03 -8.90 -3.50
CA PHE A 87 1.03 -8.83 -4.51
C PHE A 87 0.43 -9.18 -5.86
N LEU A 88 0.55 -8.27 -6.83
CA LEU A 88 -0.06 -8.44 -8.15
C LEU A 88 0.99 -8.45 -9.24
N ASP A 89 0.78 -9.28 -10.25
CA ASP A 89 1.66 -9.25 -11.42
C ASP A 89 1.30 -8.05 -12.31
N SER A 90 1.98 -7.92 -13.44
CA SER A 90 1.78 -6.77 -14.33
C SER A 90 0.40 -6.74 -14.96
N ASN A 91 -0.34 -7.84 -14.90
CA ASN A 91 -1.69 -7.91 -15.42
C ASN A 91 -2.75 -7.66 -14.33
N GLY A 92 -2.32 -7.39 -13.12
CA GLY A 92 -3.23 -7.15 -12.01
C GLY A 92 -3.74 -8.41 -11.35
N ILE A 93 -3.11 -9.55 -11.61
CA ILE A 93 -3.52 -10.82 -11.01
C ILE A 93 -2.84 -10.96 -9.65
N ILE A 94 -3.61 -11.28 -8.62
CA ILE A 94 -3.08 -11.54 -7.29
C ILE A 94 -2.23 -12.81 -7.34
N VAL A 95 -0.94 -12.68 -7.07
CA VAL A 95 -0.03 -13.82 -7.07
C VAL A 95 0.29 -14.29 -5.66
N ASN A 96 0.14 -13.43 -4.66
CA ASN A 96 0.31 -13.80 -3.26
C ASN A 96 -0.35 -12.75 -2.36
N MET A 97 -0.59 -13.12 -1.11
CA MET A 97 -1.21 -12.23 -0.13
C MET A 97 -0.65 -12.57 1.24
N HIS A 98 -0.52 -11.55 2.08
CA HIS A 98 -0.06 -11.74 3.46
C HIS A 98 -0.81 -10.82 4.40
N ARG A 99 -1.04 -11.29 5.63
CA ARG A 99 -1.32 -10.40 6.74
C ARG A 99 0.02 -10.05 7.35
N MET A 100 0.35 -8.78 7.38
CA MET A 100 1.62 -8.30 7.90
C MET A 100 1.38 -7.65 9.25
N LEU A 101 2.03 -8.20 10.28
CA LEU A 101 1.79 -7.74 11.65
C LEU A 101 2.81 -6.68 12.05
N ALA A 102 2.35 -5.66 12.76
CA ALA A 102 3.25 -4.66 13.33
C ALA A 102 4.24 -5.36 14.26
N GLU A 103 5.49 -4.90 14.23
CA GLU A 103 6.53 -5.45 15.06
C GLU A 103 7.03 -4.39 16.02
N SER A 104 7.69 -4.81 17.08
CA SER A 104 8.21 -3.90 18.07
C SER A 104 9.13 -2.88 17.43
N PRO A 105 8.99 -1.61 17.78
CA PRO A 105 9.88 -0.59 17.21
C PRO A 105 11.32 -0.81 17.67
N ARG A 106 12.26 -0.23 16.93
CA ARG A 106 13.66 -0.28 17.32
C ARG A 106 13.79 0.40 18.69
N ASN A 107 14.46 -0.28 19.61
CA ASN A 107 14.68 0.33 20.91
C ASN A 107 15.97 1.15 20.89
N GLN A 108 16.16 1.98 21.92
CA GLN A 108 17.24 2.97 21.91
C GLN A 108 18.64 2.34 21.98
N PHE A 109 18.73 1.07 22.40
CA PHE A 109 20.02 0.39 22.49
C PHE A 109 20.26 -0.57 21.33
N GLU A 110 19.30 -0.66 20.41
CA GLU A 110 19.38 -1.56 19.28
C GLU A 110 19.92 -0.82 18.07
N SER A 111 20.92 -1.39 17.39
CA SER A 111 21.44 -0.77 16.17
C SER A 111 20.40 -0.90 15.05
N GLU A 112 20.51 -0.02 14.06
CA GLU A 112 19.65 -0.10 12.89
C GLU A 112 19.82 -1.47 12.21
N SER A 113 21.05 -1.95 12.12
CA SER A 113 21.34 -3.23 11.50
C SER A 113 20.66 -4.38 12.22
N ASN A 114 20.76 -4.40 13.54
CA ASN A 114 20.10 -5.47 14.32
C ASN A 114 18.58 -5.40 14.21
N TYR A 115 18.04 -4.18 14.21
CA TYR A 115 16.60 -3.98 14.02
C TYR A 115 16.16 -4.56 12.69
N GLN A 116 16.84 -4.19 11.59
CA GLN A 116 16.47 -4.68 10.28
C GLN A 116 16.59 -6.20 10.17
N ASN A 117 17.62 -6.76 10.79
CA ASN A 117 17.86 -8.19 10.69
C ASN A 117 16.77 -9.03 11.38
N ARG A 118 16.05 -8.47 12.34
CA ARG A 118 15.00 -9.22 13.03
C ARG A 118 13.61 -9.02 12.44
N LEU A 119 13.46 -8.11 11.47
CA LEU A 119 12.15 -7.88 10.86
C LEU A 119 11.82 -9.02 9.91
N ARG A 120 10.57 -9.45 9.98
CA ARG A 120 10.09 -10.50 9.09
C ARG A 120 9.97 -9.97 7.66
N LEU A 121 10.35 -10.79 6.70
CA LEU A 121 10.16 -10.49 5.29
C LEU A 121 8.92 -11.23 4.79
N TYR A 122 8.11 -10.52 4.03
CA TYR A 122 6.90 -11.06 3.42
C TYR A 122 7.12 -11.06 1.91
N SER A 123 7.26 -12.24 1.35
CA SER A 123 7.62 -12.40 -0.06
C SER A 123 6.40 -12.51 -0.94
N SER A 124 6.51 -12.00 -2.17
CA SER A 124 5.50 -12.27 -3.19
C SER A 124 5.58 -13.70 -3.71
N ASP A 125 6.71 -14.37 -3.51
CA ASP A 125 7.02 -15.73 -3.98
C ASP A 125 6.98 -15.88 -5.48
N LYS A 126 6.37 -14.96 -6.19
CA LYS A 126 6.30 -14.92 -7.66
C LYS A 126 6.53 -13.48 -8.08
N PRO A 127 6.91 -13.28 -9.36
CA PRO A 127 7.12 -11.90 -9.82
C PRO A 127 5.88 -11.06 -9.63
N ALA A 128 6.06 -9.90 -9.01
CA ALA A 128 5.00 -8.94 -8.74
C ALA A 128 5.43 -7.57 -9.22
N LYS A 129 4.51 -6.86 -9.84
CA LYS A 129 4.74 -5.49 -10.33
C LYS A 129 4.11 -4.48 -9.39
N TYR A 130 3.01 -4.85 -8.77
CA TYR A 130 2.26 -3.95 -7.89
C TYR A 130 2.05 -4.61 -6.54
N VAL A 131 2.00 -3.79 -5.50
CA VAL A 131 1.65 -4.25 -4.16
C VAL A 131 0.60 -3.30 -3.61
N ILE A 132 -0.48 -3.85 -3.05
CA ILE A 132 -1.51 -3.05 -2.42
C ILE A 132 -1.50 -3.37 -0.95
N GLU A 133 -1.35 -2.34 -0.11
CA GLU A 133 -1.46 -2.47 1.34
C GLU A 133 -2.77 -1.84 1.79
N ILE A 134 -3.57 -2.60 2.53
CA ILE A 134 -4.89 -2.20 2.98
C ILE A 134 -5.06 -2.64 4.45
N PRO A 135 -6.12 -2.18 5.13
CA PRO A 135 -6.29 -2.55 6.54
C PRO A 135 -6.31 -4.04 6.78
N SER A 136 -5.77 -4.42 7.92
CA SER A 136 -5.70 -5.83 8.33
C SER A 136 -7.11 -6.43 8.41
N GLY A 137 -7.24 -7.64 7.86
CA GLY A 137 -8.51 -8.35 7.84
C GLY A 137 -9.30 -8.19 6.56
N ASP A 138 -8.89 -7.25 5.69
CA ASP A 138 -9.64 -6.99 4.46
C ASP A 138 -9.57 -8.15 3.48
N ILE A 139 -8.46 -8.89 3.44
CA ILE A 139 -8.37 -10.07 2.58
C ILE A 139 -9.51 -11.03 2.91
N THR A 140 -9.71 -11.31 4.19
CA THR A 140 -10.74 -12.23 4.63
C THR A 140 -12.14 -11.64 4.42
N ARG A 141 -12.32 -10.37 4.81
CA ARG A 141 -13.63 -9.74 4.71
C ARG A 141 -14.11 -9.64 3.27
N LEU A 142 -13.21 -9.42 2.34
CA LEU A 142 -13.56 -9.32 0.93
C LEU A 142 -13.47 -10.66 0.19
N SER A 143 -13.08 -11.72 0.89
CA SER A 143 -12.94 -13.07 0.31
C SER A 143 -12.01 -13.09 -0.90
N LEU A 144 -10.89 -12.38 -0.81
CA LEU A 144 -9.95 -12.31 -1.91
C LEU A 144 -9.18 -13.62 -2.04
N SER A 145 -8.82 -13.97 -3.26
CA SER A 145 -8.10 -15.21 -3.56
C SER A 145 -6.96 -14.96 -4.53
N ILE A 146 -5.90 -15.76 -4.40
CA ILE A 146 -4.83 -15.77 -5.38
C ILE A 146 -5.44 -16.15 -6.73
N GLY A 147 -5.03 -15.44 -7.78
CA GLY A 147 -5.57 -15.66 -9.13
C GLY A 147 -6.66 -14.67 -9.50
N GLU A 148 -7.18 -13.93 -8.53
CA GLU A 148 -8.21 -12.95 -8.79
C GLU A 148 -7.59 -11.72 -9.44
N ASN A 149 -8.34 -11.08 -10.34
CA ASN A 149 -7.87 -9.91 -11.08
C ASN A 149 -8.35 -8.63 -10.41
N ILE A 150 -7.44 -7.68 -10.25
CA ILE A 150 -7.78 -6.33 -9.82
C ILE A 150 -7.49 -5.40 -10.98
N ASP A 151 -8.52 -4.68 -11.43
CA ASP A 151 -8.39 -3.75 -12.55
C ASP A 151 -7.73 -2.48 -12.06
N LEU A 152 -6.47 -2.32 -12.39
CA LEU A 152 -5.71 -1.16 -11.93
C LEU A 152 -6.04 0.09 -12.73
N SER A 153 -6.33 -0.05 -14.01
CA SER A 153 -6.73 1.09 -14.86
C SER A 153 -5.79 2.28 -14.77
N ILE A 154 -4.48 2.02 -14.70
CA ILE A 154 -3.51 3.11 -14.57
C ILE A 154 -2.51 3.13 -15.70
#